data_038bad18116efd5b7a26cf97c7eae6dd
#
_entry.id   038bad18116efd5b7a26cf97c7eae6dd
#
_cell.length_a   1.000
_cell.length_b   1.000
_cell.length_c   1.000
_cell.angle_alpha   90.00
_cell.angle_beta   90.00
_cell.angle_gamma   90.00
#
_symmetry.space_group_name_H-M   'P 1'
#
loop_
_entity.id
_entity.type
_entity.pdbx_description
1 polymer ?
#
loop_
_entity_poly.entity_id
_entity_poly.type
_entity_poly.pdbx_seq_one_letter_code
_entity_poly.pdbx_strand_id
1 'polypeptide(L)'
;MPARRSILFLPILFVLVSNVCSDTTPYXLYRKASQNFLPQTVSRSPSIAGPSAVHERIPLLANNTIVAFYGHPLSQRMGILGLHSKEEIARRVKAYAGYYDQENGKDGAIPAYYIIYGTCWPGGEIGYLKDSILEEYILYAQQQGMLVFVDHQIGKHSVKESMERILPFLRYPNVHLAIDPEWRTLKPMKEIGSITAEELNQAQRIMQDYMVANGISGIRMLVVHQFQDKMIRDRDLVRANLDRVLLVHTADGFGSPSVKRNSYAQNSKAENIPVKGFKLFFKSDFPLAGWDNPLLSPAEVMALEPRPSLIIYQ
;
A
#
# COMPACT_ATOMS: atom_id res chain seq x y z
N MET A 1 9.72 14.37 47.75
CA MET A 1 10.31 13.70 46.55
C MET A 1 9.19 13.35 45.60
N PRO A 2 9.06 14.04 44.45
CA PRO A 2 7.98 13.71 43.50
C PRO A 2 8.38 12.51 42.63
N ALA A 3 7.46 11.60 42.50
CA ALA A 3 7.62 10.39 41.67
C ALA A 3 7.77 10.76 40.18
N ARG A 4 8.84 10.32 39.59
CA ARG A 4 9.04 10.42 38.14
C ARG A 4 8.08 9.45 37.45
N ARG A 5 7.08 9.98 36.78
CA ARG A 5 6.29 9.19 35.84
C ARG A 5 7.11 8.99 34.59
N SER A 6 7.57 7.77 34.41
CA SER A 6 8.21 7.37 33.15
C SER A 6 7.14 7.33 32.06
N ILE A 7 7.25 8.24 31.11
CA ILE A 7 6.41 8.20 29.91
C ILE A 7 7.00 7.12 29.02
N LEU A 8 6.25 6.04 28.85
CA LEU A 8 6.63 4.96 27.95
C LEU A 8 6.52 5.47 26.51
N PHE A 9 7.65 5.64 25.88
CA PHE A 9 7.72 5.91 24.44
C PHE A 9 7.45 4.60 23.69
N LEU A 10 6.43 4.61 22.85
CA LEU A 10 6.17 3.49 21.95
C LEU A 10 6.70 3.87 20.56
N PRO A 11 7.90 3.46 20.18
CA PRO A 11 8.38 3.70 18.82
C PRO A 11 7.73 2.71 17.85
N ILE A 12 7.27 3.22 16.73
CA ILE A 12 6.82 2.42 15.59
C ILE A 12 8.07 1.88 14.90
N LEU A 13 8.12 0.59 14.70
CA LEU A 13 9.37 -0.06 14.39
C LEU A 13 9.34 -1.07 13.24
N PHE A 14 10.44 -1.45 12.81
CA PHE A 14 10.91 -2.07 11.58
C PHE A 14 11.42 -3.51 11.76
N VAL A 15 11.33 -4.32 10.74
CA VAL A 15 11.29 -5.76 10.83
C VAL A 15 12.48 -6.49 10.19
N LEU A 16 12.94 -7.53 10.84
CA LEU A 16 13.85 -8.55 10.30
C LEU A 16 13.13 -9.90 10.19
N VAL A 17 13.35 -10.57 9.09
CA VAL A 17 12.94 -11.96 8.93
C VAL A 17 14.19 -12.82 8.71
N SER A 18 14.40 -13.76 9.59
CA SER A 18 15.38 -14.81 9.38
C SER A 18 14.70 -16.16 9.32
N ASN A 19 15.04 -16.85 8.27
CA ASN A 19 14.82 -18.29 8.04
C ASN A 19 13.38 -18.83 8.12
N VAL A 20 12.87 -19.17 7.02
CA VAL A 20 12.38 -20.48 6.61
C VAL A 20 12.03 -20.42 5.13
N CYS A 21 12.69 -21.18 4.34
CA CYS A 21 12.01 -21.83 3.23
C CYS A 21 12.82 -22.99 2.69
N SER A 22 12.31 -24.17 2.91
CA SER A 22 12.71 -25.34 2.15
C SER A 22 12.00 -25.32 0.80
N ASP A 23 12.73 -25.71 -0.19
CA ASP A 23 12.42 -25.69 -1.61
C ASP A 23 11.11 -26.34 -2.02
N THR A 24 10.66 -25.92 -3.14
CA THR A 24 9.69 -26.43 -4.10
C THR A 24 8.40 -25.62 -4.24
N THR A 25 8.38 -24.78 -5.27
CA THR A 25 7.14 -24.36 -5.90
C THR A 25 7.32 -24.13 -7.40
N PRO A 26 6.40 -24.58 -8.20
CA PRO A 26 6.56 -24.59 -9.64
C PRO A 26 6.25 -23.25 -10.31
N TYR A 27 7.12 -22.95 -11.22
CA TYR A 27 7.16 -21.80 -12.11
C TYR A 27 5.91 -21.54 -12.96
N UNK A 28 5.15 -22.38 -12.89
CA UNK A 28 4.05 -22.36 -13.75
C UNK A 28 2.89 -21.47 -13.39
N LEU A 29 2.74 -21.27 -12.30
CA LEU A 29 1.57 -20.45 -11.96
C LEU A 29 1.76 -18.98 -12.36
N TYR A 30 2.99 -18.57 -12.54
CA TYR A 30 3.36 -17.19 -12.85
C TYR A 30 2.93 -16.75 -14.25
N ARG A 31 2.78 -17.68 -15.18
CA ARG A 31 2.43 -17.37 -16.58
C ARG A 31 1.03 -16.77 -16.76
N LYS A 32 0.12 -17.03 -15.81
CA LYS A 32 -1.27 -16.53 -15.88
C LYS A 32 -1.40 -15.03 -15.57
N ALA A 33 -0.58 -14.54 -14.64
CA ALA A 33 -0.63 -13.13 -14.23
C ALA A 33 0.07 -12.18 -15.20
N SER A 34 1.12 -12.65 -15.90
CA SER A 34 1.93 -11.81 -16.77
C SER A 34 1.29 -11.53 -18.14
N GLN A 35 0.26 -12.27 -18.53
CA GLN A 35 -0.39 -12.08 -19.85
C GLN A 35 -1.42 -10.94 -19.87
N ASN A 36 -1.76 -10.35 -18.73
CA ASN A 36 -2.81 -9.35 -18.64
C ASN A 36 -2.33 -7.89 -18.67
N PHE A 37 -1.04 -7.68 -19.02
CA PHE A 37 -0.45 -6.33 -19.07
C PHE A 37 -0.60 -5.61 -20.42
N LEU A 38 -1.52 -6.05 -21.29
CA LEU A 38 -1.77 -5.35 -22.55
C LEU A 38 -2.79 -4.22 -22.36
N PRO A 39 -2.54 -3.03 -22.89
CA PRO A 39 -3.47 -1.92 -22.73
C PRO A 39 -4.77 -2.18 -23.50
N GLN A 40 -5.88 -2.22 -22.77
CA GLN A 40 -7.20 -2.26 -23.40
C GLN A 40 -7.81 -0.86 -23.39
N THR A 41 -8.23 -0.40 -24.53
CA THR A 41 -8.96 0.85 -24.69
C THR A 41 -10.43 0.63 -24.33
N VAL A 42 -10.89 1.32 -23.29
CA VAL A 42 -12.31 1.27 -22.89
C VAL A 42 -12.92 2.65 -23.13
N SER A 43 -13.89 2.70 -24.02
CA SER A 43 -14.72 3.90 -24.23
C SER A 43 -16.16 3.60 -23.81
N ARG A 44 -16.62 4.20 -22.71
CA ARG A 44 -18.06 4.35 -22.38
C ARG A 44 -18.29 5.28 -21.20
N SER A 45 -19.42 5.99 -21.24
CA SER A 45 -19.83 7.01 -20.26
C SER A 45 -20.33 6.40 -18.94
N PRO A 46 -20.18 7.11 -17.81
CA PRO A 46 -20.43 6.53 -16.48
C PRO A 46 -21.92 6.53 -16.08
N SER A 47 -22.35 5.42 -15.50
CA SER A 47 -23.57 5.35 -14.70
C SER A 47 -23.19 5.11 -13.23
N ILE A 48 -23.94 5.65 -12.31
CA ILE A 48 -23.74 5.47 -10.87
C ILE A 48 -23.99 4.00 -10.52
N ALA A 49 -22.95 3.32 -10.05
CA ALA A 49 -22.99 1.88 -9.84
C ALA A 49 -22.61 1.53 -8.39
N GLY A 50 -23.25 0.50 -7.85
CA GLY A 50 -23.00 -0.01 -6.50
C GLY A 50 -21.63 -0.72 -6.35
N PRO A 51 -21.31 -1.25 -5.16
CA PRO A 51 -19.98 -1.80 -4.85
C PRO A 51 -19.45 -2.87 -5.81
N SER A 52 -20.31 -3.69 -6.39
CA SER A 52 -19.88 -4.71 -7.36
C SER A 52 -19.41 -4.12 -8.68
N ALA A 53 -19.89 -2.91 -9.05
CA ALA A 53 -19.51 -2.26 -10.31
C ALA A 53 -18.12 -1.61 -10.26
N VAL A 54 -17.57 -1.40 -9.08
CA VAL A 54 -16.19 -0.89 -8.93
C VAL A 54 -15.19 -1.93 -9.43
N HIS A 55 -15.42 -3.21 -9.11
CA HIS A 55 -14.55 -4.30 -9.57
C HIS A 55 -14.59 -4.48 -11.09
N GLU A 56 -15.74 -4.23 -11.72
CA GLU A 56 -15.87 -4.36 -13.18
C GLU A 56 -15.08 -3.30 -13.96
N ARG A 57 -14.85 -2.13 -13.36
CA ARG A 57 -14.10 -1.04 -14.00
C ARG A 57 -12.60 -1.26 -14.01
N ILE A 58 -12.11 -2.21 -13.21
CA ILE A 58 -10.67 -2.41 -13.04
C ILE A 58 -10.35 -3.89 -13.26
N PRO A 59 -10.06 -4.25 -14.52
CA PRO A 59 -9.75 -5.66 -14.83
C PRO A 59 -8.61 -6.23 -13.96
N LEU A 60 -7.67 -5.37 -13.53
CA LEU A 60 -6.56 -5.78 -12.68
C LEU A 60 -7.03 -6.30 -11.32
N LEU A 61 -8.04 -5.65 -10.68
CA LEU A 61 -8.56 -6.07 -9.37
C LEU A 61 -9.77 -7.01 -9.48
N ALA A 62 -10.45 -7.01 -10.64
CA ALA A 62 -11.63 -7.86 -10.82
C ALA A 62 -11.30 -9.35 -10.70
N ASN A 63 -10.07 -9.73 -11.04
CA ASN A 63 -9.61 -11.12 -11.09
C ASN A 63 -8.28 -11.33 -10.37
N ASN A 64 -7.86 -10.41 -9.49
CA ASN A 64 -6.56 -10.53 -8.83
C ASN A 64 -6.56 -9.88 -7.45
N THR A 65 -5.78 -10.45 -6.54
CA THR A 65 -5.36 -9.81 -5.29
C THR A 65 -3.93 -9.30 -5.48
N ILE A 66 -3.62 -8.10 -5.03
CA ILE A 66 -2.26 -7.57 -5.08
C ILE A 66 -1.56 -7.90 -3.76
N VAL A 67 -0.36 -8.46 -3.84
CA VAL A 67 0.45 -8.78 -2.66
C VAL A 67 1.76 -7.99 -2.75
N ALA A 68 1.98 -7.10 -1.80
CA ALA A 68 3.08 -6.15 -1.85
C ALA A 68 4.03 -6.33 -0.65
N PHE A 69 5.33 -6.16 -0.89
CA PHE A 69 6.34 -6.04 0.16
C PHE A 69 6.73 -4.56 0.30
N TYR A 70 6.64 -4.05 1.54
CA TYR A 70 6.77 -2.64 1.90
C TYR A 70 8.14 -2.33 2.47
N GLY A 71 8.68 -1.16 2.14
CA GLY A 71 9.85 -0.65 2.83
C GLY A 71 10.64 0.38 2.03
N HIS A 72 11.77 0.78 2.62
CA HIS A 72 12.73 1.68 1.98
C HIS A 72 13.93 0.85 1.49
N PRO A 73 14.25 0.88 0.19
CA PRO A 73 15.30 0.00 -0.37
C PRO A 73 16.68 0.10 0.28
N LEU A 74 17.00 1.26 0.85
CA LEU A 74 18.32 1.50 1.45
C LEU A 74 18.29 1.48 2.99
N SER A 75 17.21 0.97 3.61
CA SER A 75 17.11 0.96 5.07
C SER A 75 16.65 -0.39 5.59
N GLN A 76 17.49 -1.03 6.40
CA GLN A 76 17.15 -2.29 7.07
C GLN A 76 16.13 -2.09 8.21
N ARG A 77 15.83 -0.82 8.56
CA ARG A 77 14.89 -0.50 9.65
C ARG A 77 13.53 -0.04 9.14
N MET A 78 13.36 0.09 7.82
CA MET A 78 12.13 0.66 7.24
C MET A 78 11.48 -0.37 6.31
N GLY A 79 10.96 -1.41 6.93
CA GLY A 79 10.30 -2.50 6.22
C GLY A 79 11.29 -3.49 5.60
N ILE A 80 10.74 -4.38 4.79
CA ILE A 80 11.45 -5.56 4.30
C ILE A 80 12.34 -5.29 3.07
N LEU A 81 12.09 -4.20 2.31
CA LEU A 81 12.78 -3.97 1.03
C LEU A 81 14.29 -3.78 1.18
N GLY A 82 14.73 -3.15 2.28
CA GLY A 82 16.16 -2.91 2.51
C GLY A 82 16.92 -4.08 3.13
N LEU A 83 16.26 -5.20 3.37
CA LEU A 83 16.90 -6.38 3.99
C LEU A 83 17.60 -7.27 2.95
N HIS A 84 17.20 -7.19 1.69
CA HIS A 84 17.67 -8.08 0.63
C HIS A 84 17.80 -7.31 -0.68
N SER A 85 18.46 -7.89 -1.68
CA SER A 85 18.50 -7.32 -3.02
C SER A 85 17.09 -7.28 -3.63
N LYS A 86 16.88 -6.41 -4.62
CA LYS A 86 15.56 -6.30 -5.28
C LYS A 86 15.14 -7.62 -5.91
N GLU A 87 16.10 -8.41 -6.41
CA GLU A 87 15.85 -9.72 -7.02
C GLU A 87 15.32 -10.72 -5.98
N GLU A 88 15.95 -10.75 -4.82
CA GLU A 88 15.52 -11.64 -3.72
C GLU A 88 14.16 -11.21 -3.17
N ILE A 89 13.93 -9.92 -3.03
CA ILE A 89 12.60 -9.39 -2.62
C ILE A 89 11.54 -9.80 -3.68
N ALA A 90 11.86 -9.68 -4.98
CA ALA A 90 10.94 -10.11 -6.04
C ALA A 90 10.59 -11.59 -5.91
N ARG A 91 11.62 -12.43 -5.71
CA ARG A 91 11.43 -13.87 -5.55
C ARG A 91 10.50 -14.17 -4.35
N ARG A 92 10.74 -13.49 -3.22
CA ARG A 92 9.96 -13.68 -2.00
C ARG A 92 8.52 -13.21 -2.13
N VAL A 93 8.30 -11.99 -2.69
CA VAL A 93 6.92 -11.48 -2.82
C VAL A 93 6.12 -12.29 -3.83
N LYS A 94 6.79 -12.83 -4.86
CA LYS A 94 6.15 -13.77 -5.81
C LYS A 94 5.70 -15.05 -5.10
N ALA A 95 6.53 -15.58 -4.18
CA ALA A 95 6.16 -16.76 -3.40
C ALA A 95 4.93 -16.44 -2.51
N TYR A 96 4.92 -15.26 -1.88
CA TYR A 96 3.76 -14.83 -1.09
C TYR A 96 2.50 -14.65 -1.96
N ALA A 97 2.65 -14.04 -3.13
CA ALA A 97 1.52 -13.94 -4.08
C ALA A 97 0.99 -15.34 -4.44
N GLY A 98 1.89 -16.32 -4.60
CA GLY A 98 1.49 -17.71 -4.83
C GLY A 98 0.63 -18.32 -3.72
N TYR A 99 0.87 -17.96 -2.46
CA TYR A 99 0.02 -18.41 -1.36
C TYR A 99 -1.39 -17.82 -1.47
N TYR A 100 -1.50 -16.54 -1.85
CA TYR A 100 -2.81 -15.89 -2.07
C TYR A 100 -3.53 -16.43 -3.31
N ASP A 101 -2.77 -16.76 -4.34
CA ASP A 101 -3.30 -17.37 -5.56
C ASP A 101 -4.00 -18.71 -5.25
N GLN A 102 -3.47 -19.47 -4.29
CA GLN A 102 -4.09 -20.72 -3.82
C GLN A 102 -5.40 -20.49 -3.05
N GLU A 103 -5.53 -19.35 -2.38
CA GLU A 103 -6.69 -19.01 -1.56
C GLU A 103 -7.76 -18.20 -2.34
N ASN A 104 -7.44 -17.70 -3.53
CA ASN A 104 -8.31 -16.84 -4.33
C ASN A 104 -9.35 -17.59 -5.17
N GLY A 105 -9.31 -18.89 -5.17
CA GLY A 105 -10.16 -19.68 -6.07
C GLY A 105 -9.67 -19.58 -7.52
N LYS A 106 -10.45 -18.96 -8.38
CA LYS A 106 -10.09 -18.79 -9.80
C LYS A 106 -9.41 -17.43 -10.09
N ASP A 107 -9.36 -16.55 -9.12
CA ASP A 107 -8.69 -15.24 -9.28
C ASP A 107 -7.19 -15.43 -9.15
N GLY A 108 -6.40 -14.48 -9.66
CA GLY A 108 -4.94 -14.52 -9.58
C GLY A 108 -4.40 -13.66 -8.43
N ALA A 109 -3.07 -13.66 -8.29
CA ALA A 109 -2.38 -12.78 -7.36
C ALA A 109 -1.21 -12.09 -8.06
N ILE A 110 -1.09 -10.77 -7.88
CA ILE A 110 -0.06 -9.96 -8.53
C ILE A 110 0.93 -9.47 -7.47
N PRO A 111 2.21 -9.82 -7.61
CA PRO A 111 3.23 -9.32 -6.68
C PRO A 111 3.56 -7.86 -6.94
N ALA A 112 3.97 -7.16 -5.89
CA ALA A 112 4.33 -5.74 -5.98
C ALA A 112 5.46 -5.36 -5.03
N TYR A 113 6.24 -4.34 -5.41
CA TYR A 113 7.03 -3.57 -4.46
C TYR A 113 6.19 -2.41 -3.94
N TYR A 114 6.34 -2.07 -2.67
CA TYR A 114 5.69 -0.91 -2.07
C TYR A 114 6.79 -0.07 -1.43
N ILE A 115 7.19 0.98 -2.11
CA ILE A 115 8.47 1.67 -1.85
C ILE A 115 8.23 3.00 -1.13
N ILE A 116 8.82 3.15 0.05
CA ILE A 116 8.88 4.45 0.73
C ILE A 116 9.83 5.33 -0.09
N TYR A 117 9.27 6.25 -0.84
CA TYR A 117 10.02 7.20 -1.64
C TYR A 117 10.31 8.48 -0.87
N GLY A 118 9.31 9.01 -0.15
CA GLY A 118 9.48 10.17 0.71
C GLY A 118 9.40 9.78 2.18
N THR A 119 10.49 9.97 2.93
CA THR A 119 10.59 9.62 4.35
C THR A 119 10.51 10.87 5.21
N CYS A 120 9.61 10.88 6.19
CA CYS A 120 9.45 12.02 7.12
C CYS A 120 10.53 11.98 8.23
N TRP A 121 11.32 13.02 8.31
CA TRP A 121 12.33 13.23 9.34
C TRP A 121 11.82 14.20 10.44
N PRO A 122 12.47 14.23 11.61
CA PRO A 122 12.13 15.22 12.64
C PRO A 122 12.10 16.64 12.07
N GLY A 123 11.08 17.40 12.44
CA GLY A 123 10.80 18.71 11.85
C GLY A 123 9.91 18.65 10.63
N GLY A 124 9.50 17.44 10.23
CA GLY A 124 8.61 17.23 9.09
C GLY A 124 9.29 17.33 7.72
N GLU A 125 10.62 17.41 7.71
CA GLU A 125 11.39 17.41 6.46
C GLU A 125 11.26 16.06 5.76
N ILE A 126 11.24 16.07 4.43
CA ILE A 126 11.16 14.83 3.67
C ILE A 126 12.50 14.52 3.01
N GLY A 127 13.06 13.38 3.38
CA GLY A 127 14.18 12.78 2.67
C GLY A 127 13.69 11.90 1.54
N TYR A 128 14.17 12.15 0.33
CA TYR A 128 13.72 11.39 -0.84
C TYR A 128 14.72 10.30 -1.22
N LEU A 129 14.20 9.12 -1.53
CA LEU A 129 14.96 8.11 -2.25
C LEU A 129 15.38 8.73 -3.61
N LYS A 130 16.60 8.46 -4.06
CA LYS A 130 17.04 8.94 -5.37
C LYS A 130 16.11 8.39 -6.47
N ASP A 131 15.69 9.28 -7.37
CA ASP A 131 14.79 8.92 -8.47
C ASP A 131 15.36 7.74 -9.29
N SER A 132 16.68 7.74 -9.53
CA SER A 132 17.34 6.66 -10.29
C SER A 132 17.21 5.29 -9.62
N ILE A 133 17.24 5.24 -8.28
CA ILE A 133 17.04 3.97 -7.54
C ILE A 133 15.58 3.52 -7.65
N LEU A 134 14.65 4.45 -7.49
CA LEU A 134 13.23 4.13 -7.65
C LEU A 134 12.96 3.62 -9.08
N GLU A 135 13.50 4.29 -10.10
CA GLU A 135 13.35 3.89 -11.50
C GLU A 135 13.93 2.49 -11.76
N GLU A 136 15.07 2.17 -11.16
CA GLU A 136 15.67 0.84 -11.24
C GLU A 136 14.69 -0.24 -10.73
N TYR A 137 14.03 0.01 -9.59
CA TYR A 137 13.01 -0.89 -9.05
C TYR A 137 11.79 -0.97 -9.95
N ILE A 138 11.32 0.16 -10.49
CA ILE A 138 10.16 0.23 -11.38
C ILE A 138 10.40 -0.59 -12.67
N LEU A 139 11.55 -0.37 -13.32
CA LEU A 139 11.88 -1.07 -14.57
C LEU A 139 12.09 -2.56 -14.32
N TYR A 140 12.76 -2.92 -13.24
CA TYR A 140 12.93 -4.32 -12.88
C TYR A 140 11.56 -4.98 -12.60
N ALA A 141 10.71 -4.31 -11.82
CA ALA A 141 9.36 -4.80 -11.53
C ALA A 141 8.56 -5.01 -12.83
N GLN A 142 8.65 -4.07 -13.77
CA GLN A 142 7.96 -4.19 -15.07
C GLN A 142 8.42 -5.43 -15.83
N GLN A 143 9.74 -5.66 -15.88
CA GLN A 143 10.30 -6.86 -16.52
C GLN A 143 9.83 -8.15 -15.85
N GLN A 144 9.55 -8.08 -14.55
CA GLN A 144 9.14 -9.22 -13.73
C GLN A 144 7.62 -9.41 -13.66
N GLY A 145 6.83 -8.58 -14.35
CA GLY A 145 5.37 -8.62 -14.30
C GLY A 145 4.81 -8.17 -12.94
N MET A 146 5.50 -7.25 -12.27
CA MET A 146 5.16 -6.78 -10.93
C MET A 146 4.69 -5.32 -10.96
N LEU A 147 3.88 -4.94 -9.98
CA LEU A 147 3.49 -3.56 -9.75
C LEU A 147 4.48 -2.87 -8.79
N VAL A 148 4.41 -1.54 -8.78
CA VAL A 148 5.16 -0.72 -7.81
C VAL A 148 4.20 0.33 -7.23
N PHE A 149 4.17 0.42 -5.91
CA PHE A 149 3.52 1.52 -5.19
C PHE A 149 4.60 2.49 -4.72
N VAL A 150 4.43 3.77 -5.05
CA VAL A 150 5.37 4.83 -4.65
C VAL A 150 4.71 5.59 -3.50
N ASP A 151 5.28 5.46 -2.31
CA ASP A 151 4.70 5.96 -1.07
C ASP A 151 5.37 7.24 -0.59
N HIS A 152 4.55 8.21 -0.18
CA HIS A 152 5.02 9.49 0.34
C HIS A 152 4.53 9.73 1.76
N GLN A 153 5.47 9.78 2.70
CA GLN A 153 5.22 10.26 4.05
C GLN A 153 5.17 11.79 3.99
N ILE A 154 4.04 12.38 4.35
CA ILE A 154 3.71 13.77 3.98
C ILE A 154 4.60 14.82 4.67
N GLY A 155 4.94 14.60 5.96
CA GLY A 155 5.76 15.53 6.73
C GLY A 155 5.07 16.89 6.90
N LYS A 156 5.82 17.95 6.69
CA LYS A 156 5.33 19.33 6.79
C LYS A 156 4.66 19.83 5.50
N HIS A 157 4.71 19.03 4.44
CA HIS A 157 4.11 19.40 3.16
C HIS A 157 2.59 19.32 3.19
N SER A 158 1.94 20.01 2.28
CA SER A 158 0.54 19.76 1.97
C SER A 158 0.40 18.45 1.21
N VAL A 159 -0.80 17.90 1.20
CA VAL A 159 -1.11 16.72 0.39
C VAL A 159 -0.85 17.00 -1.09
N LYS A 160 -1.17 18.22 -1.55
CA LYS A 160 -0.93 18.64 -2.93
C LYS A 160 0.57 18.57 -3.29
N GLU A 161 1.43 19.16 -2.47
CA GLU A 161 2.89 19.13 -2.71
C GLU A 161 3.42 17.69 -2.72
N SER A 162 2.94 16.85 -1.80
CA SER A 162 3.31 15.45 -1.74
C SER A 162 2.91 14.71 -3.02
N MET A 163 1.68 14.94 -3.49
CA MET A 163 1.21 14.35 -4.75
C MET A 163 2.06 14.82 -5.93
N GLU A 164 2.28 16.13 -6.06
CA GLU A 164 3.05 16.70 -7.17
C GLU A 164 4.44 16.08 -7.28
N ARG A 165 5.03 15.69 -6.16
CA ARG A 165 6.37 15.06 -6.14
C ARG A 165 6.35 13.63 -6.72
N ILE A 166 5.27 12.87 -6.52
CA ILE A 166 5.21 11.46 -6.94
C ILE A 166 4.46 11.25 -8.27
N LEU A 167 3.64 12.20 -8.71
CA LEU A 167 2.89 12.11 -9.97
C LEU A 167 3.73 11.75 -11.20
N PRO A 168 4.97 12.30 -11.37
CA PRO A 168 5.76 11.98 -12.57
C PRO A 168 6.06 10.49 -12.76
N PHE A 169 6.03 9.69 -11.70
CA PHE A 169 6.28 8.25 -11.80
C PHE A 169 5.10 7.49 -12.45
N LEU A 170 3.93 8.13 -12.56
CA LEU A 170 2.78 7.52 -13.27
C LEU A 170 3.03 7.30 -14.76
N ARG A 171 4.09 7.89 -15.33
CA ARG A 171 4.51 7.60 -16.72
C ARG A 171 4.82 6.12 -16.93
N TYR A 172 5.16 5.41 -15.87
CA TYR A 172 5.40 3.97 -15.91
C TYR A 172 4.07 3.22 -15.71
N PRO A 173 3.71 2.29 -16.60
CA PRO A 173 2.37 1.67 -16.56
C PRO A 173 2.13 0.77 -15.35
N ASN A 174 3.19 0.28 -14.72
CA ASN A 174 3.11 -0.59 -13.54
C ASN A 174 3.18 0.19 -12.21
N VAL A 175 3.14 1.54 -12.25
CA VAL A 175 3.26 2.36 -11.04
C VAL A 175 1.90 2.83 -10.54
N HIS A 176 1.72 2.75 -9.24
CA HIS A 176 0.61 3.27 -8.45
C HIS A 176 1.18 4.16 -7.34
N LEU A 177 0.34 4.99 -6.71
CA LEU A 177 0.79 5.95 -5.70
C LEU A 177 0.17 5.66 -4.34
N ALA A 178 0.84 6.17 -3.30
CA ALA A 178 0.34 6.08 -1.93
C ALA A 178 0.74 7.32 -1.14
N ILE A 179 -0.12 7.67 -0.19
CA ILE A 179 0.16 8.71 0.80
C ILE A 179 -0.14 8.16 2.20
N ASP A 180 0.72 8.53 3.15
CA ASP A 180 0.58 8.02 4.51
C ASP A 180 0.30 9.18 5.49
N PRO A 181 -0.97 9.37 5.87
CA PRO A 181 -1.37 10.45 6.78
C PRO A 181 -0.71 10.38 8.17
N GLU A 182 -0.33 9.19 8.63
CA GLU A 182 0.37 9.03 9.91
C GLU A 182 1.53 10.01 10.03
N TRP A 183 2.27 10.17 8.95
CA TRP A 183 3.51 10.94 8.93
C TRP A 183 3.31 12.42 8.60
N ARG A 184 2.07 12.92 8.50
CA ARG A 184 1.84 14.37 8.34
C ARG A 184 2.00 15.07 9.68
N THR A 185 3.25 15.21 10.10
CA THR A 185 3.61 15.75 11.42
C THR A 185 5.02 16.34 11.39
N LEU A 186 5.29 17.26 12.31
CA LEU A 186 6.63 17.77 12.56
C LEU A 186 7.40 16.89 13.56
N LYS A 187 6.72 15.94 14.19
CA LYS A 187 7.29 15.09 15.24
C LYS A 187 7.04 13.60 14.94
N PRO A 188 7.63 13.10 13.84
CA PRO A 188 7.45 11.68 13.51
C PRO A 188 7.85 10.80 14.69
N MET A 189 7.19 9.65 14.83
CA MET A 189 7.34 8.69 15.93
C MET A 189 6.80 9.19 17.29
N LYS A 190 6.37 10.44 17.37
CA LYS A 190 5.80 11.01 18.63
C LYS A 190 4.36 11.44 18.44
N GLU A 191 3.99 11.81 17.25
CA GLU A 191 2.64 12.23 16.90
C GLU A 191 2.16 11.49 15.66
N ILE A 192 0.88 11.15 15.66
CA ILE A 192 0.21 10.57 14.50
C ILE A 192 -0.51 11.72 13.78
N GLY A 193 -0.13 11.92 12.53
CA GLY A 193 -0.67 12.97 11.68
C GLY A 193 -2.06 12.67 11.13
N SER A 194 -2.57 13.60 10.33
CA SER A 194 -3.89 13.45 9.70
C SER A 194 -4.02 14.29 8.45
N ILE A 195 -4.94 13.87 7.58
CA ILE A 195 -5.43 14.66 6.45
C ILE A 195 -6.95 14.78 6.56
N THR A 196 -7.55 15.70 5.80
CA THR A 196 -9.01 15.78 5.70
C THR A 196 -9.53 14.98 4.51
N ALA A 197 -10.81 14.67 4.52
CA ALA A 197 -11.49 14.10 3.35
C ALA A 197 -11.33 14.98 2.12
N GLU A 198 -11.41 16.32 2.29
CA GLU A 198 -11.24 17.24 1.15
C GLU A 198 -9.83 17.18 0.56
N GLU A 199 -8.79 17.09 1.40
CA GLU A 199 -7.41 16.92 0.93
C GLU A 199 -7.25 15.60 0.18
N LEU A 200 -7.87 14.52 0.64
CA LEU A 200 -7.83 13.22 -0.04
C LEU A 200 -8.61 13.27 -1.37
N ASN A 201 -9.75 13.95 -1.38
CA ASN A 201 -10.52 14.18 -2.62
C ASN A 201 -9.69 15.00 -3.61
N GLN A 202 -8.98 16.02 -3.12
CA GLN A 202 -8.10 16.85 -3.95
C GLN A 202 -6.93 16.01 -4.52
N ALA A 203 -6.33 15.14 -3.70
CA ALA A 203 -5.25 14.25 -4.15
C ALA A 203 -5.71 13.38 -5.33
N GLN A 204 -6.89 12.81 -5.23
CA GLN A 204 -7.47 12.01 -6.31
C GLN A 204 -7.68 12.85 -7.58
N ARG A 205 -8.24 14.05 -7.44
CA ARG A 205 -8.48 14.97 -8.59
C ARG A 205 -7.15 15.35 -9.27
N ILE A 206 -6.16 15.78 -8.47
CA ILE A 206 -4.82 16.14 -8.98
C ILE A 206 -4.20 14.97 -9.75
N MET A 207 -4.31 13.75 -9.22
CA MET A 207 -3.81 12.55 -9.88
C MET A 207 -4.54 12.30 -11.22
N GLN A 208 -5.87 12.39 -11.24
CA GLN A 208 -6.65 12.20 -12.45
C GLN A 208 -6.32 13.26 -13.50
N ASP A 209 -6.28 14.53 -13.10
CA ASP A 209 -5.98 15.65 -14.01
C ASP A 209 -4.56 15.51 -14.59
N TYR A 210 -3.59 15.10 -13.78
CA TYR A 210 -2.24 14.81 -14.23
C TYR A 210 -2.24 13.69 -15.29
N MET A 211 -2.96 12.60 -15.03
CA MET A 211 -3.05 11.48 -15.98
C MET A 211 -3.67 11.93 -17.32
N VAL A 212 -4.74 12.73 -17.25
CA VAL A 212 -5.39 13.25 -18.46
C VAL A 212 -4.44 14.18 -19.23
N ALA A 213 -3.84 15.14 -18.53
CA ALA A 213 -2.96 16.14 -19.14
C ALA A 213 -1.71 15.53 -19.80
N ASN A 214 -1.26 14.38 -19.30
CA ASN A 214 -0.05 13.69 -19.80
C ASN A 214 -0.36 12.46 -20.66
N GLY A 215 -1.63 12.25 -21.05
CA GLY A 215 -2.02 11.14 -21.90
C GLY A 215 -1.79 9.76 -21.29
N ILE A 216 -1.77 9.67 -19.97
CA ILE A 216 -1.55 8.39 -19.26
C ILE A 216 -2.84 7.59 -19.29
N SER A 217 -2.81 6.45 -19.92
CA SER A 217 -3.99 5.58 -20.11
C SER A 217 -4.24 4.68 -18.89
N GLY A 218 -5.45 4.14 -18.84
CA GLY A 218 -5.86 3.16 -17.83
C GLY A 218 -6.21 3.80 -16.50
N ILE A 219 -6.27 2.95 -15.48
CA ILE A 219 -6.62 3.33 -14.11
C ILE A 219 -5.39 3.13 -13.23
N ARG A 220 -5.16 4.04 -12.29
CA ARG A 220 -4.10 3.90 -11.29
C ARG A 220 -4.70 3.94 -9.89
N MET A 221 -4.08 3.21 -8.99
CA MET A 221 -4.46 3.21 -7.58
C MET A 221 -3.80 4.37 -6.85
N LEU A 222 -4.57 5.01 -5.96
CA LEU A 222 -4.05 5.86 -4.89
C LEU A 222 -4.36 5.15 -3.58
N VAL A 223 -3.34 4.80 -2.83
CA VAL A 223 -3.51 4.11 -1.53
C VAL A 223 -3.44 5.15 -0.42
N VAL A 224 -4.36 5.05 0.55
CA VAL A 224 -4.32 5.85 1.77
C VAL A 224 -4.30 4.91 2.97
N HIS A 225 -3.37 5.16 3.90
CA HIS A 225 -3.17 4.35 5.10
C HIS A 225 -4.00 4.88 6.27
N GLN A 226 -4.60 3.99 7.05
CA GLN A 226 -5.32 4.39 8.27
C GLN A 226 -5.32 3.25 9.30
N PHE A 227 -5.02 3.59 10.57
CA PHE A 227 -5.22 2.69 11.72
C PHE A 227 -5.89 3.41 12.91
N GLN A 228 -6.10 4.73 12.82
CA GLN A 228 -6.88 5.52 13.77
C GLN A 228 -7.84 6.44 13.01
N ASP A 229 -9.04 6.61 13.54
CA ASP A 229 -10.07 7.41 12.87
C ASP A 229 -9.60 8.84 12.55
N LYS A 230 -8.83 9.45 13.47
CA LYS A 230 -8.34 10.82 13.28
C LYS A 230 -7.40 11.00 12.08
N MET A 231 -6.84 9.92 11.53
CA MET A 231 -5.89 10.01 10.40
C MET A 231 -6.56 10.52 9.13
N ILE A 232 -7.86 10.26 8.96
CA ILE A 232 -8.65 10.84 7.87
C ILE A 232 -9.86 11.51 8.49
N ARG A 233 -9.77 12.83 8.68
CA ARG A 233 -10.85 13.62 9.27
C ARG A 233 -12.00 13.76 8.28
N ASP A 234 -13.22 13.71 8.79
CA ASP A 234 -14.45 13.81 7.99
C ASP A 234 -14.52 12.71 6.91
N ARG A 235 -14.06 11.50 7.26
CA ARG A 235 -13.89 10.37 6.34
C ARG A 235 -15.14 10.06 5.50
N ASP A 236 -16.31 10.30 6.06
CA ASP A 236 -17.59 10.05 5.37
C ASP A 236 -17.79 10.97 4.16
N LEU A 237 -17.02 12.07 4.05
CA LEU A 237 -17.06 13.00 2.91
C LEU A 237 -16.06 12.62 1.80
N VAL A 238 -15.30 11.55 1.97
CA VAL A 238 -14.40 11.06 0.91
C VAL A 238 -15.22 10.53 -0.26
N ARG A 239 -14.80 10.87 -1.48
CA ARG A 239 -15.43 10.45 -2.73
C ARG A 239 -14.46 9.56 -3.52
N ALA A 240 -14.75 8.27 -3.58
CA ALA A 240 -13.89 7.27 -4.22
C ALA A 240 -14.49 6.82 -5.56
N ASN A 241 -14.86 7.77 -6.42
CA ASN A 241 -15.61 7.49 -7.65
C ASN A 241 -15.02 8.14 -8.91
N LEU A 242 -13.73 8.45 -8.93
CA LEU A 242 -13.11 9.03 -10.11
C LEU A 242 -12.88 7.97 -11.20
N ASP A 243 -12.88 8.41 -12.45
CA ASP A 243 -12.81 7.48 -13.61
C ASP A 243 -11.45 6.82 -13.77
N ARG A 244 -10.37 7.53 -13.41
CA ARG A 244 -9.00 7.05 -13.65
C ARG A 244 -8.22 6.78 -12.38
N VAL A 245 -8.79 7.10 -11.22
CA VAL A 245 -8.13 6.88 -9.93
C VAL A 245 -8.97 5.96 -9.08
N LEU A 246 -8.39 4.86 -8.66
CA LEU A 246 -9.00 3.93 -7.72
C LEU A 246 -8.42 4.19 -6.33
N LEU A 247 -9.24 4.70 -5.44
CA LEU A 247 -8.81 4.90 -4.05
C LEU A 247 -8.86 3.57 -3.30
N VAL A 248 -7.72 3.18 -2.71
CA VAL A 248 -7.59 1.97 -1.87
C VAL A 248 -7.38 2.41 -0.43
N HIS A 249 -8.24 1.96 0.47
CA HIS A 249 -8.22 2.31 1.89
C HIS A 249 -7.60 1.17 2.68
N THR A 250 -6.36 1.34 3.13
CA THR A 250 -5.58 0.27 3.78
C THR A 250 -5.70 0.35 5.30
N ALA A 251 -6.08 -0.76 5.91
CA ALA A 251 -6.08 -0.92 7.36
C ALA A 251 -4.66 -1.30 7.82
N ASP A 252 -4.02 -0.37 8.51
CA ASP A 252 -2.68 -0.53 9.09
C ASP A 252 -2.79 -0.86 10.59
N GLY A 253 -1.64 -0.83 11.28
CA GLY A 253 -1.56 -1.18 12.68
C GLY A 253 -1.20 -2.66 12.87
N PHE A 254 -0.46 -2.93 13.92
CA PHE A 254 0.05 -4.27 14.23
C PHE A 254 -0.61 -4.79 15.51
N GLY A 255 -0.51 -6.10 15.73
CA GLY A 255 -1.02 -6.70 16.96
C GLY A 255 -1.45 -8.16 16.80
N SER A 256 -2.22 -8.63 17.77
CA SER A 256 -2.80 -9.98 17.71
C SER A 256 -3.84 -10.08 16.59
N PRO A 257 -4.19 -11.29 16.15
CA PRO A 257 -5.23 -11.49 15.15
C PRO A 257 -6.55 -10.77 15.47
N SER A 258 -6.95 -10.73 16.72
CA SER A 258 -8.18 -10.02 17.13
C SER A 258 -8.05 -8.51 16.93
N VAL A 259 -6.91 -7.92 17.30
CA VAL A 259 -6.63 -6.49 17.09
C VAL A 259 -6.64 -6.18 15.59
N LYS A 260 -5.98 -7.03 14.78
CA LYS A 260 -5.92 -6.87 13.33
C LYS A 260 -7.31 -6.92 12.69
N ARG A 261 -8.13 -7.93 13.06
CA ARG A 261 -9.50 -8.06 12.54
C ARG A 261 -10.36 -6.86 12.96
N ASN A 262 -10.22 -6.38 14.20
CA ASN A 262 -10.96 -5.21 14.68
C ASN A 262 -10.57 -3.95 13.91
N SER A 263 -9.27 -3.73 13.68
CA SER A 263 -8.78 -2.60 12.90
C SER A 263 -9.34 -2.63 11.47
N TYR A 264 -9.31 -3.80 10.84
CA TYR A 264 -9.88 -4.00 9.50
C TYR A 264 -11.38 -3.71 9.49
N ALA A 265 -12.12 -4.25 10.46
CA ALA A 265 -13.55 -4.04 10.57
C ALA A 265 -13.91 -2.56 10.75
N GLN A 266 -13.09 -1.80 11.52
CA GLN A 266 -13.32 -0.36 11.67
C GLN A 266 -13.11 0.39 10.33
N ASN A 267 -12.06 0.04 9.59
CA ASN A 267 -11.83 0.64 8.27
C ASN A 267 -12.92 0.25 7.26
N SER A 268 -13.45 -0.97 7.38
CA SER A 268 -14.49 -1.47 6.48
C SER A 268 -15.82 -0.70 6.62
N LYS A 269 -16.05 -0.03 7.75
CA LYS A 269 -17.23 0.83 7.95
C LYS A 269 -17.27 2.02 6.97
N ALA A 270 -16.14 2.42 6.40
CA ALA A 270 -16.10 3.45 5.37
C ALA A 270 -16.56 2.86 4.02
N GLU A 271 -17.87 2.66 3.87
CA GLU A 271 -18.49 2.08 2.66
C GLU A 271 -18.30 2.98 1.45
N ASN A 272 -18.13 4.28 1.68
CA ASN A 272 -17.85 5.27 0.64
C ASN A 272 -16.46 5.08 0.01
N ILE A 273 -15.57 4.26 0.62
CA ILE A 273 -14.29 3.88 0.05
C ILE A 273 -14.29 2.33 -0.06
N PRO A 274 -14.91 1.77 -1.11
CA PRO A 274 -15.20 0.34 -1.13
C PRO A 274 -13.99 -0.58 -1.31
N VAL A 275 -12.90 -0.09 -1.92
CA VAL A 275 -11.73 -0.93 -2.16
C VAL A 275 -10.82 -0.90 -0.93
N LYS A 276 -10.59 -2.08 -0.36
CA LYS A 276 -9.85 -2.20 0.90
C LYS A 276 -8.47 -2.82 0.69
N GLY A 277 -7.53 -2.35 1.50
CA GLY A 277 -6.22 -2.96 1.67
C GLY A 277 -6.01 -3.40 3.11
N PHE A 278 -5.04 -4.27 3.31
CA PHE A 278 -4.71 -4.79 4.64
C PHE A 278 -3.20 -4.92 4.77
N LYS A 279 -2.64 -4.31 5.80
CA LYS A 279 -1.19 -4.33 6.04
C LYS A 279 -0.89 -5.28 7.19
N LEU A 280 0.12 -6.10 7.01
CA LEU A 280 0.59 -7.13 7.93
C LEU A 280 2.05 -6.86 8.29
N PHE A 281 2.42 -7.19 9.52
CA PHE A 281 3.75 -6.86 10.05
C PHE A 281 4.46 -8.13 10.48
N PHE A 282 5.54 -8.45 9.80
CA PHE A 282 6.41 -9.58 10.16
C PHE A 282 7.05 -9.36 11.53
N LYS A 283 7.44 -10.44 12.17
CA LYS A 283 8.17 -10.37 13.43
C LYS A 283 9.45 -9.55 13.25
N SER A 284 9.69 -8.63 14.19
CA SER A 284 10.88 -7.78 14.20
C SER A 284 11.79 -8.13 15.38
N ASP A 285 13.09 -8.13 15.12
CA ASP A 285 14.10 -8.27 16.16
C ASP A 285 14.59 -6.90 16.68
N PHE A 286 14.09 -5.80 16.12
CA PHE A 286 14.42 -4.46 16.62
C PHE A 286 13.68 -4.18 17.92
N PRO A 287 14.35 -3.66 18.94
CA PRO A 287 13.68 -3.27 20.18
C PRO A 287 12.53 -2.29 19.91
N LEU A 288 11.40 -2.53 20.54
CA LEU A 288 10.21 -1.69 20.46
C LEU A 288 9.50 -1.72 19.10
N ALA A 289 9.91 -2.61 18.18
CA ALA A 289 9.15 -2.84 16.95
C ALA A 289 7.82 -3.49 17.27
N GLY A 290 6.76 -3.02 16.62
CA GLY A 290 5.49 -3.72 16.63
C GLY A 290 5.42 -4.74 15.49
N TRP A 291 4.82 -5.90 15.76
CA TRP A 291 4.56 -6.91 14.73
C TRP A 291 3.28 -7.67 15.03
N ASP A 292 2.80 -8.40 14.03
CA ASP A 292 1.60 -9.23 14.19
C ASP A 292 1.98 -10.56 14.84
N ASN A 293 1.32 -10.91 15.93
CA ASN A 293 1.65 -12.14 16.65
C ASN A 293 0.39 -12.85 17.16
N PRO A 294 0.11 -14.05 16.61
CA PRO A 294 0.68 -14.59 15.39
C PRO A 294 0.27 -13.81 14.14
N LEU A 295 1.06 -13.93 13.08
CA LEU A 295 0.74 -13.36 11.77
C LEU A 295 -0.48 -14.12 11.20
N LEU A 296 -1.45 -13.39 10.66
CA LEU A 296 -2.60 -14.00 9.98
C LEU A 296 -2.13 -14.74 8.71
N SER A 297 -2.64 -15.94 8.50
CA SER A 297 -2.40 -16.72 7.29
C SER A 297 -3.12 -16.10 6.08
N PRO A 298 -2.69 -16.41 4.85
CA PRO A 298 -3.41 -15.97 3.66
C PRO A 298 -4.90 -16.35 3.66
N ALA A 299 -5.24 -17.57 4.08
CA ALA A 299 -6.63 -18.00 4.19
C ALA A 299 -7.44 -17.11 5.14
N GLU A 300 -6.87 -16.76 6.31
CA GLU A 300 -7.52 -15.88 7.28
C GLU A 300 -7.70 -14.46 6.74
N VAL A 301 -6.72 -13.96 5.98
CA VAL A 301 -6.79 -12.64 5.35
C VAL A 301 -7.86 -12.63 4.26
N MET A 302 -7.92 -13.68 3.43
CA MET A 302 -8.90 -13.77 2.34
C MET A 302 -10.33 -14.02 2.86
N ALA A 303 -10.48 -14.43 4.12
CA ALA A 303 -11.78 -14.58 4.79
C ALA A 303 -12.29 -13.27 5.40
N LEU A 304 -11.54 -12.18 5.34
CA LEU A 304 -12.00 -10.87 5.83
C LEU A 304 -13.11 -10.30 4.92
N GLU A 305 -14.05 -9.57 5.52
CA GLU A 305 -15.16 -8.95 4.78
C GLU A 305 -15.16 -7.42 4.99
N PRO A 306 -15.20 -6.64 3.90
CA PRO A 306 -15.03 -7.09 2.50
C PRO A 306 -13.63 -7.64 2.26
N ARG A 307 -13.49 -8.55 1.30
CA ARG A 307 -12.18 -9.15 0.98
C ARG A 307 -11.19 -8.04 0.58
N PRO A 308 -10.00 -7.97 1.18
CA PRO A 308 -9.03 -6.96 0.78
C PRO A 308 -8.44 -7.24 -0.62
N SER A 309 -8.34 -6.19 -1.43
CA SER A 309 -7.78 -6.27 -2.79
C SER A 309 -6.27 -6.04 -2.82
N LEU A 310 -5.72 -5.41 -1.76
CA LEU A 310 -4.29 -5.12 -1.62
C LEU A 310 -3.82 -5.62 -0.26
N ILE A 311 -2.85 -6.51 -0.27
CA ILE A 311 -2.23 -7.07 0.94
C ILE A 311 -0.79 -6.56 1.00
N ILE A 312 -0.42 -5.91 2.09
CA ILE A 312 0.90 -5.31 2.25
C ILE A 312 1.61 -5.99 3.41
N TYR A 313 2.83 -6.44 3.19
CA TYR A 313 3.70 -7.01 4.22
C TYR A 313 4.86 -6.07 4.49
N GLN A 314 5.01 -5.66 5.76
CA GLN A 314 6.12 -4.84 6.24
C GLN A 314 7.02 -5.64 7.16
#